data_39e819c6f665888c9ddb4653fc38b3dc
#
_entry.id   39e819c6f665888c9ddb4653fc38b3dc
#
_cell.length_a   1.000
_cell.length_b   1.000
_cell.length_c   1.000
_cell.angle_alpha   90.00
_cell.angle_beta   90.00
_cell.angle_gamma   90.00
#
_symmetry.space_group_name_H-M   'P 1'
#
loop_
_entity.id
_entity.type
_entity.pdbx_description
1 polymer ?
#
loop_
_entity_poly.entity_id
_entity_poly.type
_entity_poly.pdbx_seq_one_letter_code
_entity_poly.pdbx_strand_id
1 'polypeptide(L)'
;MRWLSSALLLALLAAVTALFLKTNLGNVALFVPPYRVDVSINLALLALVLLLSAVYWAARVVQKMADFPEQVRLYRARREEIGGNRALIESTKNFLEGRFARAEKSARAAQSSSATAGIAALIGARAAHRMQEYSRRDEWLDRAGLDTDVETARLVASAEMLTEQRENDAALSAINRLRGEGRRHIHAMRIALSANLQSGRWDDALKAVRLLEKRNALHPVLSRKLKCTIYRELFVARSTDPAALEAMWRSVPEAERRSPDIALEAARVFNSSDAGLGRVALEAIEAALQGPPSEWDESALALLDEYARAQVSSPRAQLERVETWLEAAPPSGPTRAGLLRAAGMLCLRQQLWGKSKAYLLQSLAVVREASTLLALARLADAIGDEREGASYFKEAAIEFAKSPISDSDPPSAVWRAAQR
;
A
#
# COMPACT_ATOMS: atom_id res chain seq x y z
N MET A 1 -3.38 -59.92 -7.16
CA MET A 1 -3.27 -60.96 -6.11
C MET A 1 -4.61 -61.53 -5.63
N ARG A 2 -5.69 -60.72 -5.49
CA ARG A 2 -7.03 -61.24 -5.06
C ARG A 2 -7.70 -62.20 -6.05
N TRP A 3 -7.39 -62.16 -7.34
CA TRP A 3 -7.90 -63.11 -8.35
C TRP A 3 -7.30 -64.50 -8.25
N LEU A 4 -6.02 -64.59 -7.92
CA LEU A 4 -5.32 -65.85 -7.71
C LEU A 4 -5.83 -66.60 -6.45
N SER A 5 -6.09 -65.85 -5.35
CA SER A 5 -6.65 -66.42 -4.14
C SER A 5 -8.10 -66.94 -4.33
N SER A 6 -8.92 -66.20 -5.10
CA SER A 6 -10.27 -66.69 -5.40
C SER A 6 -10.30 -67.89 -6.38
N ALA A 7 -9.38 -67.95 -7.34
CA ALA A 7 -9.22 -69.06 -8.23
C ALA A 7 -8.72 -70.30 -7.50
N LEU A 8 -7.76 -70.16 -6.55
CA LEU A 8 -7.25 -71.24 -5.73
C LEU A 8 -8.30 -71.79 -4.77
N LEU A 9 -9.12 -70.90 -4.20
CA LEU A 9 -10.24 -71.27 -3.31
C LEU A 9 -11.32 -72.04 -4.08
N LEU A 10 -11.66 -71.65 -5.32
CA LEU A 10 -12.54 -72.34 -6.22
C LEU A 10 -12.00 -73.70 -6.64
N ALA A 11 -10.72 -73.81 -6.95
CA ALA A 11 -10.05 -75.07 -7.28
C ALA A 11 -10.02 -76.00 -6.10
N LEU A 12 -9.75 -75.54 -4.87
CA LEU A 12 -9.81 -76.30 -3.65
C LEU A 12 -11.23 -76.82 -3.33
N LEU A 13 -12.22 -75.94 -3.49
CA LEU A 13 -13.62 -76.29 -3.32
C LEU A 13 -14.06 -77.31 -4.34
N ALA A 14 -13.67 -77.20 -5.60
CA ALA A 14 -13.91 -78.23 -6.64
C ALA A 14 -13.25 -79.56 -6.36
N ALA A 15 -12.00 -79.57 -5.84
CA ALA A 15 -11.31 -80.79 -5.45
C ALA A 15 -11.96 -81.51 -4.24
N VAL A 16 -12.38 -80.73 -3.23
CA VAL A 16 -13.11 -81.21 -2.07
C VAL A 16 -14.50 -81.75 -2.46
N THR A 17 -15.25 -81.08 -3.32
CA THR A 17 -16.49 -81.55 -3.86
C THR A 17 -16.32 -82.79 -4.73
N ALA A 18 -15.28 -82.94 -5.56
CA ALA A 18 -15.01 -84.12 -6.34
C ALA A 18 -14.65 -85.35 -5.46
N LEU A 19 -13.95 -85.15 -4.35
CA LEU A 19 -13.65 -86.19 -3.40
C LEU A 19 -14.90 -86.68 -2.65
N PHE A 20 -15.77 -85.76 -2.28
CA PHE A 20 -17.07 -86.08 -1.59
C PHE A 20 -18.05 -86.75 -2.53
N LEU A 21 -18.04 -86.44 -3.83
CA LEU A 21 -18.83 -87.06 -4.88
C LEU A 21 -18.55 -88.58 -5.07
N LYS A 22 -17.38 -89.01 -4.72
CA LYS A 22 -16.93 -90.39 -4.91
C LYS A 22 -17.42 -91.34 -3.83
N THR A 23 -17.91 -90.84 -2.69
CA THR A 23 -18.28 -91.65 -1.50
C THR A 23 -19.78 -91.66 -1.17
N ASN A 24 -20.62 -90.91 -1.84
CA ASN A 24 -22.04 -90.74 -1.46
C ASN A 24 -23.00 -91.23 -2.59
N LEU A 25 -23.73 -92.28 -2.36
CA LEU A 25 -24.79 -92.88 -3.21
C LEU A 25 -26.20 -92.43 -2.83
N GLY A 26 -26.36 -91.30 -2.13
CA GLY A 26 -27.67 -90.79 -1.67
C GLY A 26 -28.43 -89.97 -2.76
N ASN A 27 -29.76 -90.14 -2.78
CA ASN A 27 -30.68 -89.39 -3.62
C ASN A 27 -31.50 -88.39 -2.76
N VAL A 28 -31.67 -87.14 -3.23
CA VAL A 28 -32.54 -86.16 -2.63
C VAL A 28 -33.86 -86.10 -3.43
N ALA A 29 -35.01 -86.44 -2.78
CA ALA A 29 -36.30 -86.38 -3.37
C ALA A 29 -36.87 -84.97 -3.14
N LEU A 30 -37.07 -84.18 -4.23
CA LEU A 30 -37.77 -82.87 -4.24
C LEU A 30 -39.26 -83.13 -4.51
N PHE A 31 -40.13 -82.80 -3.54
CA PHE A 31 -41.59 -82.87 -3.68
C PHE A 31 -42.09 -81.49 -4.11
N VAL A 32 -42.46 -81.35 -5.37
CA VAL A 32 -43.25 -80.24 -5.92
C VAL A 32 -44.51 -80.77 -6.42
N PRO A 33 -45.64 -80.71 -5.67
CA PRO A 33 -46.91 -81.29 -6.08
C PRO A 33 -47.35 -80.79 -7.46
N PRO A 34 -47.74 -81.69 -8.42
CA PRO A 34 -47.97 -83.15 -8.33
C PRO A 34 -46.71 -84.00 -8.69
N TYR A 35 -45.54 -83.46 -8.84
CA TYR A 35 -44.33 -84.15 -9.33
C TYR A 35 -43.36 -84.47 -8.21
N ARG A 36 -42.78 -85.67 -8.26
CA ARG A 36 -41.64 -86.13 -7.43
C ARG A 36 -40.46 -86.25 -8.37
N VAL A 37 -39.40 -85.44 -8.06
CA VAL A 37 -38.16 -85.43 -8.83
C VAL A 37 -37.06 -85.99 -7.91
N ASP A 38 -36.57 -87.18 -8.24
CA ASP A 38 -35.41 -87.80 -7.53
C ASP A 38 -34.15 -87.36 -8.21
N VAL A 39 -33.34 -86.54 -7.48
CA VAL A 39 -32.13 -85.91 -7.96
C VAL A 39 -30.96 -86.51 -7.16
N SER A 40 -29.86 -86.87 -7.81
CA SER A 40 -28.66 -87.26 -7.05
C SER A 40 -28.16 -86.16 -6.14
N ILE A 41 -27.71 -86.46 -4.94
CA ILE A 41 -27.24 -85.49 -3.94
C ILE A 41 -26.13 -84.60 -4.52
N ASN A 42 -25.35 -85.14 -5.45
CA ASN A 42 -24.25 -84.49 -6.13
C ASN A 42 -24.77 -83.33 -7.09
N LEU A 43 -25.87 -83.59 -7.83
CA LEU A 43 -26.49 -82.66 -8.70
C LEU A 43 -27.18 -81.52 -7.90
N ALA A 44 -27.83 -81.88 -6.77
CA ALA A 44 -28.41 -80.91 -5.84
C ALA A 44 -27.34 -79.98 -5.21
N LEU A 45 -26.18 -80.51 -4.82
CA LEU A 45 -25.07 -79.75 -4.27
C LEU A 45 -24.42 -78.84 -5.33
N LEU A 46 -24.27 -79.31 -6.58
CA LEU A 46 -23.78 -78.51 -7.70
C LEU A 46 -24.71 -77.37 -7.99
N ALA A 47 -26.04 -77.65 -8.07
CA ALA A 47 -27.07 -76.64 -8.28
C ALA A 47 -27.08 -75.59 -7.16
N LEU A 48 -26.90 -76.00 -5.88
CA LEU A 48 -26.80 -75.11 -4.75
C LEU A 48 -25.59 -74.20 -4.84
N VAL A 49 -24.43 -74.76 -5.19
CA VAL A 49 -23.18 -73.96 -5.37
C VAL A 49 -23.32 -72.96 -6.54
N LEU A 50 -23.92 -73.38 -7.65
CA LEU A 50 -24.20 -72.50 -8.78
C LEU A 50 -25.17 -71.40 -8.39
N LEU A 51 -26.24 -71.73 -7.65
CA LEU A 51 -27.23 -70.75 -7.16
C LEU A 51 -26.56 -69.73 -6.23
N LEU A 52 -25.76 -70.18 -5.24
CA LEU A 52 -25.05 -69.28 -4.32
C LEU A 52 -24.03 -68.41 -5.07
N SER A 53 -23.31 -68.96 -6.04
CA SER A 53 -22.39 -68.21 -6.91
C SER A 53 -23.16 -67.19 -7.73
N ALA A 54 -24.29 -67.52 -8.31
CA ALA A 54 -25.12 -66.58 -9.08
C ALA A 54 -25.65 -65.43 -8.19
N VAL A 55 -26.17 -65.76 -7.01
CA VAL A 55 -26.61 -64.76 -6.01
C VAL A 55 -25.43 -63.83 -5.59
N TYR A 56 -24.27 -64.42 -5.31
CA TYR A 56 -23.07 -63.65 -4.99
C TYR A 56 -22.65 -62.67 -6.11
N TRP A 57 -22.63 -63.16 -7.36
CA TRP A 57 -22.31 -62.34 -8.50
C TRP A 57 -23.36 -61.28 -8.76
N ALA A 58 -24.66 -61.61 -8.62
CA ALA A 58 -25.75 -60.63 -8.73
C ALA A 58 -25.61 -59.54 -7.66
N ALA A 59 -25.42 -59.91 -6.39
CA ALA A 59 -25.18 -58.94 -5.30
C ALA A 59 -23.98 -58.07 -5.56
N ARG A 60 -22.90 -58.61 -6.10
CA ARG A 60 -21.64 -57.84 -6.42
C ARG A 60 -21.85 -56.90 -7.60
N VAL A 61 -22.63 -57.31 -8.61
CA VAL A 61 -23.00 -56.41 -9.73
C VAL A 61 -23.86 -55.25 -9.25
N VAL A 62 -24.86 -55.56 -8.39
CA VAL A 62 -25.73 -54.51 -7.78
C VAL A 62 -24.90 -53.51 -6.94
N GLN A 63 -23.99 -54.00 -6.12
CA GLN A 63 -23.09 -53.13 -5.36
C GLN A 63 -22.21 -52.27 -6.27
N LYS A 64 -21.61 -52.81 -7.32
CA LYS A 64 -20.81 -52.01 -8.27
C LYS A 64 -21.67 -51.02 -9.03
N MET A 65 -22.93 -51.33 -9.34
CA MET A 65 -23.86 -50.39 -9.97
C MET A 65 -24.26 -49.29 -9.01
N ALA A 66 -24.42 -49.58 -7.70
CA ALA A 66 -24.72 -48.59 -6.67
C ALA A 66 -23.53 -47.60 -6.45
N ASP A 67 -22.29 -48.07 -6.52
CA ASP A 67 -21.07 -47.26 -6.35
C ASP A 67 -20.71 -46.43 -7.61
N PHE A 68 -21.27 -46.80 -8.78
CA PHE A 68 -20.92 -46.15 -10.06
C PHE A 68 -21.26 -44.67 -10.11
N PRO A 69 -22.47 -44.20 -9.65
CA PRO A 69 -22.80 -42.78 -9.68
C PRO A 69 -21.91 -41.93 -8.79
N GLU A 70 -21.41 -42.47 -7.67
CA GLU A 70 -20.50 -41.76 -6.78
C GLU A 70 -19.10 -41.62 -7.39
N GLN A 71 -18.61 -42.68 -8.02
CA GLN A 71 -17.33 -42.62 -8.74
C GLN A 71 -17.35 -41.63 -9.91
N VAL A 72 -18.42 -41.60 -10.66
CA VAL A 72 -18.62 -40.64 -11.77
C VAL A 72 -18.70 -39.23 -11.23
N ARG A 73 -19.39 -39.01 -10.11
CA ARG A 73 -19.49 -37.69 -9.46
C ARG A 73 -18.11 -37.21 -8.98
N LEU A 74 -17.33 -38.04 -8.31
CA LEU A 74 -15.96 -37.77 -7.87
C LEU A 74 -15.02 -37.51 -9.06
N TYR A 75 -15.14 -38.29 -10.13
CA TYR A 75 -14.36 -38.10 -11.34
C TYR A 75 -14.67 -36.77 -12.02
N ARG A 76 -15.96 -36.40 -12.13
CA ARG A 76 -16.37 -35.11 -12.68
C ARG A 76 -15.88 -33.96 -11.85
N ALA A 77 -16.06 -33.99 -10.52
CA ALA A 77 -15.58 -32.97 -9.61
C ALA A 77 -14.05 -32.76 -9.71
N ARG A 78 -13.29 -33.88 -9.76
CA ARG A 78 -11.84 -33.82 -9.93
C ARG A 78 -11.42 -33.24 -11.30
N ARG A 79 -12.16 -33.56 -12.35
CA ARG A 79 -11.93 -33.01 -13.69
C ARG A 79 -12.25 -31.52 -13.76
N GLU A 80 -13.32 -31.08 -13.11
CA GLU A 80 -13.68 -29.65 -12.98
C GLU A 80 -12.64 -28.89 -12.19
N GLU A 81 -12.15 -29.45 -11.10
CA GLU A 81 -11.06 -28.86 -10.28
C GLU A 81 -9.76 -28.70 -11.09
N ILE A 82 -9.33 -29.73 -11.80
CA ILE A 82 -8.12 -29.67 -12.65
C ILE A 82 -8.33 -28.65 -13.78
N GLY A 83 -9.52 -28.64 -14.39
CA GLY A 83 -9.86 -27.67 -15.43
C GLY A 83 -9.88 -26.23 -14.92
N GLY A 84 -10.48 -26.01 -13.75
CA GLY A 84 -10.53 -24.72 -13.08
C GLY A 84 -9.12 -24.19 -12.72
N ASN A 85 -8.29 -25.04 -12.14
CA ASN A 85 -6.90 -24.69 -11.80
C ASN A 85 -6.08 -24.33 -13.06
N ARG A 86 -6.22 -25.09 -14.16
CA ARG A 86 -5.53 -24.78 -15.41
C ARG A 86 -6.01 -23.46 -16.01
N ALA A 87 -7.30 -23.19 -15.98
CA ALA A 87 -7.90 -21.94 -16.45
C ALA A 87 -7.46 -20.74 -15.59
N LEU A 88 -7.33 -20.92 -14.28
CA LEU A 88 -6.84 -19.90 -13.36
C LEU A 88 -5.37 -19.53 -13.65
N ILE A 89 -4.50 -20.55 -13.84
CA ILE A 89 -3.10 -20.33 -14.22
C ILE A 89 -3.02 -19.57 -15.55
N GLU A 90 -3.81 -19.96 -16.55
CA GLU A 90 -3.88 -19.29 -17.85
C GLU A 90 -4.38 -17.85 -17.73
N SER A 91 -5.38 -17.60 -16.88
CA SER A 91 -5.90 -16.27 -16.58
C SER A 91 -4.82 -15.37 -15.98
N THR A 92 -4.12 -15.88 -14.96
CA THR A 92 -3.01 -15.17 -14.29
C THR A 92 -1.89 -14.85 -15.27
N LYS A 93 -1.49 -15.82 -16.10
CA LYS A 93 -0.48 -15.63 -17.14
C LYS A 93 -0.88 -14.53 -18.13
N ASN A 94 -2.09 -14.62 -18.71
CA ASN A 94 -2.59 -13.60 -19.63
C ASN A 94 -2.67 -12.21 -19.00
N PHE A 95 -3.03 -12.13 -17.71
CA PHE A 95 -3.07 -10.87 -16.96
C PHE A 95 -1.67 -10.25 -16.84
N LEU A 96 -0.66 -11.04 -16.45
CA LEU A 96 0.74 -10.58 -16.33
C LEU A 96 1.35 -10.20 -17.70
N GLU A 97 0.92 -10.84 -18.79
CA GLU A 97 1.30 -10.49 -20.15
C GLU A 97 0.56 -9.24 -20.69
N GLY A 98 -0.34 -8.62 -19.91
CA GLY A 98 -1.15 -7.48 -20.34
C GLY A 98 -2.29 -7.81 -21.30
N ARG A 99 -2.60 -9.09 -21.50
CA ARG A 99 -3.68 -9.57 -22.39
C ARG A 99 -5.00 -9.66 -21.63
N PHE A 100 -5.51 -8.52 -21.18
CA PHE A 100 -6.62 -8.44 -20.21
C PHE A 100 -7.91 -9.10 -20.71
N ALA A 101 -8.29 -8.95 -21.96
CA ALA A 101 -9.48 -9.61 -22.53
C ALA A 101 -9.37 -11.15 -22.50
N ARG A 102 -8.17 -11.70 -22.76
CA ARG A 102 -7.93 -13.14 -22.64
C ARG A 102 -7.91 -13.59 -21.19
N ALA A 103 -7.32 -12.79 -20.30
CA ALA A 103 -7.31 -13.04 -18.86
C ALA A 103 -8.73 -13.15 -18.32
N GLU A 104 -9.62 -12.21 -18.66
CA GLU A 104 -11.03 -12.23 -18.26
C GLU A 104 -11.75 -13.47 -18.81
N LYS A 105 -11.53 -13.85 -20.08
CA LYS A 105 -12.13 -15.05 -20.69
C LYS A 105 -11.69 -16.33 -19.95
N SER A 106 -10.39 -16.44 -19.63
CA SER A 106 -9.86 -17.60 -18.88
C SER A 106 -10.34 -17.60 -17.43
N ALA A 107 -10.50 -16.42 -16.79
CA ALA A 107 -11.10 -16.28 -15.46
C ALA A 107 -12.53 -16.82 -15.43
N ARG A 108 -13.32 -16.53 -16.48
CA ARG A 108 -14.69 -17.04 -16.61
C ARG A 108 -14.72 -18.57 -16.71
N ALA A 109 -13.77 -19.17 -17.39
CA ALA A 109 -13.64 -20.64 -17.43
C ALA A 109 -13.21 -21.22 -16.07
N ALA A 110 -12.40 -20.52 -15.29
CA ALA A 110 -11.97 -20.94 -13.96
C ALA A 110 -13.08 -20.88 -12.89
N GLN A 111 -14.19 -20.18 -13.15
CA GLN A 111 -15.35 -20.14 -12.25
C GLN A 111 -16.13 -21.46 -12.20
N SER A 112 -15.87 -22.40 -13.09
CA SER A 112 -16.53 -23.72 -13.08
C SER A 112 -16.17 -24.56 -11.84
N SER A 113 -15.08 -24.28 -11.18
CA SER A 113 -14.65 -24.94 -9.93
C SER A 113 -14.84 -24.01 -8.74
N SER A 114 -15.53 -24.49 -7.69
CA SER A 114 -15.72 -23.72 -6.45
C SER A 114 -14.39 -23.32 -5.77
N ALA A 115 -13.37 -24.16 -5.87
CA ALA A 115 -12.05 -23.90 -5.28
C ALA A 115 -11.31 -22.73 -5.94
N THR A 116 -11.62 -22.40 -7.20
CA THR A 116 -10.92 -21.33 -7.95
C THR A 116 -11.81 -20.12 -8.23
N ALA A 117 -13.14 -20.23 -8.01
CA ALA A 117 -14.11 -19.24 -8.41
C ALA A 117 -13.85 -17.84 -7.83
N GLY A 118 -13.55 -17.74 -6.53
CA GLY A 118 -13.30 -16.47 -5.86
C GLY A 118 -12.03 -15.77 -6.38
N ILE A 119 -10.92 -16.50 -6.50
CA ILE A 119 -9.66 -15.94 -7.01
C ILE A 119 -9.79 -15.58 -8.49
N ALA A 120 -10.45 -16.42 -9.28
CA ALA A 120 -10.71 -16.14 -10.69
C ALA A 120 -11.56 -14.87 -10.87
N ALA A 121 -12.56 -14.65 -10.01
CA ALA A 121 -13.35 -13.44 -10.01
C ALA A 121 -12.52 -12.19 -9.72
N LEU A 122 -11.56 -12.25 -8.80
CA LEU A 122 -10.64 -11.14 -8.53
C LEU A 122 -9.73 -10.81 -9.71
N ILE A 123 -9.22 -11.82 -10.41
CA ILE A 123 -8.40 -11.61 -11.63
C ILE A 123 -9.28 -11.03 -12.74
N GLY A 124 -10.51 -11.53 -12.91
CA GLY A 124 -11.50 -11.00 -13.84
C GLY A 124 -11.82 -9.53 -13.57
N ALA A 125 -12.04 -9.16 -12.31
CA ALA A 125 -12.28 -7.79 -11.89
C ALA A 125 -11.09 -6.86 -12.22
N ARG A 126 -9.86 -7.30 -11.91
CA ARG A 126 -8.65 -6.53 -12.26
C ARG A 126 -8.46 -6.40 -13.76
N ALA A 127 -8.75 -7.45 -14.53
CA ALA A 127 -8.66 -7.42 -15.99
C ALA A 127 -9.68 -6.44 -16.60
N ALA A 128 -10.94 -6.48 -16.15
CA ALA A 128 -11.98 -5.55 -16.54
C ALA A 128 -11.63 -4.10 -16.18
N HIS A 129 -11.08 -3.88 -14.98
CA HIS A 129 -10.61 -2.56 -14.54
C HIS A 129 -9.50 -2.00 -15.45
N ARG A 130 -8.51 -2.82 -15.83
CA ARG A 130 -7.43 -2.41 -16.76
C ARG A 130 -7.94 -2.09 -18.17
N MET A 131 -9.08 -2.65 -18.56
CA MET A 131 -9.77 -2.31 -19.80
C MET A 131 -10.74 -1.13 -19.67
N GLN A 132 -10.84 -0.52 -18.48
CA GLN A 132 -11.78 0.56 -18.13
C GLN A 132 -13.26 0.16 -18.23
N GLU A 133 -13.55 -1.13 -18.14
CA GLU A 133 -14.89 -1.71 -18.17
C GLU A 133 -15.44 -1.85 -16.74
N TYR A 134 -15.83 -0.73 -16.17
CA TYR A 134 -16.16 -0.62 -14.75
C TYR A 134 -17.40 -1.42 -14.34
N SER A 135 -18.43 -1.46 -15.18
CA SER A 135 -19.61 -2.27 -14.90
C SER A 135 -19.28 -3.76 -14.80
N ARG A 136 -18.41 -4.26 -15.72
CA ARG A 136 -17.97 -5.66 -15.67
C ARG A 136 -17.07 -5.94 -14.47
N ARG A 137 -16.23 -4.97 -14.08
CA ARG A 137 -15.43 -5.05 -12.86
C ARG A 137 -16.34 -5.28 -11.64
N ASP A 138 -17.40 -4.48 -11.53
CA ASP A 138 -18.31 -4.54 -10.38
C ASP A 138 -19.06 -5.88 -10.34
N GLU A 139 -19.53 -6.38 -11.48
CA GLU A 139 -20.10 -7.73 -11.58
C GLU A 139 -19.10 -8.82 -11.11
N TRP A 140 -17.82 -8.68 -11.45
CA TRP A 140 -16.79 -9.61 -11.02
C TRP A 140 -16.54 -9.53 -9.52
N LEU A 141 -16.52 -8.31 -8.94
CA LEU A 141 -16.38 -8.10 -7.50
C LEU A 141 -17.57 -8.66 -6.72
N ASP A 142 -18.78 -8.54 -7.26
CA ASP A 142 -19.99 -9.12 -6.65
C ASP A 142 -19.90 -10.65 -6.63
N ARG A 143 -19.43 -11.26 -7.72
CA ARG A 143 -19.17 -12.71 -7.76
C ARG A 143 -18.10 -13.15 -6.76
N ALA A 144 -17.03 -12.38 -6.62
CA ALA A 144 -16.01 -12.64 -5.61
C ALA A 144 -16.57 -12.55 -4.18
N GLY A 145 -17.58 -11.70 -3.96
CA GLY A 145 -18.28 -11.57 -2.67
C GLY A 145 -19.09 -12.78 -2.22
N LEU A 146 -19.34 -13.75 -3.12
CA LEU A 146 -19.98 -15.01 -2.78
C LEU A 146 -19.04 -15.99 -2.06
N ASP A 147 -17.74 -15.74 -2.11
CA ASP A 147 -16.71 -16.55 -1.50
C ASP A 147 -16.09 -15.80 -0.29
N THR A 148 -16.42 -16.28 0.91
CA THR A 148 -15.95 -15.68 2.18
C THR A 148 -14.44 -15.74 2.36
N ASP A 149 -13.77 -16.73 1.75
CA ASP A 149 -12.33 -16.92 1.90
C ASP A 149 -11.54 -15.81 1.18
N VAL A 150 -12.11 -15.21 0.15
CA VAL A 150 -11.48 -14.11 -0.60
C VAL A 150 -12.01 -12.72 -0.23
N GLU A 151 -12.90 -12.59 0.75
CA GLU A 151 -13.53 -11.31 1.13
C GLU A 151 -12.49 -10.22 1.44
N THR A 152 -11.48 -10.55 2.21
CA THR A 152 -10.36 -9.62 2.51
C THR A 152 -9.65 -9.17 1.24
N ALA A 153 -9.34 -10.11 0.33
CA ALA A 153 -8.66 -9.80 -0.93
C ALA A 153 -9.57 -8.97 -1.85
N ARG A 154 -10.88 -9.24 -1.85
CA ARG A 154 -11.89 -8.48 -2.59
C ARG A 154 -11.95 -7.03 -2.14
N LEU A 155 -12.03 -6.79 -0.82
CA LEU A 155 -12.08 -5.42 -0.26
C LEU A 155 -10.80 -4.63 -0.56
N VAL A 156 -9.64 -5.26 -0.45
CA VAL A 156 -8.35 -4.63 -0.78
C VAL A 156 -8.28 -4.31 -2.28
N ALA A 157 -8.61 -5.28 -3.15
CA ALA A 157 -8.59 -5.08 -4.58
C ALA A 157 -9.59 -4.00 -5.04
N SER A 158 -10.80 -4.00 -4.46
CA SER A 158 -11.82 -2.97 -4.71
C SER A 158 -11.29 -1.58 -4.31
N ALA A 159 -10.74 -1.44 -3.10
CA ALA A 159 -10.20 -0.17 -2.62
C ALA A 159 -9.05 0.35 -3.50
N GLU A 160 -8.16 -0.54 -3.98
CA GLU A 160 -7.07 -0.20 -4.88
C GLU A 160 -7.60 0.35 -6.22
N MET A 161 -8.53 -0.39 -6.85
CA MET A 161 -9.13 0.01 -8.12
C MET A 161 -9.94 1.32 -8.03
N LEU A 162 -10.68 1.52 -6.93
CA LEU A 162 -11.43 2.75 -6.66
C LEU A 162 -10.48 3.95 -6.45
N THR A 163 -9.35 3.74 -5.76
CA THR A 163 -8.33 4.80 -5.59
C THR A 163 -7.68 5.17 -6.93
N GLU A 164 -7.44 4.21 -7.83
CA GLU A 164 -6.95 4.47 -9.19
C GLU A 164 -7.95 5.32 -10.00
N GLN A 165 -9.26 5.13 -9.78
CA GLN A 165 -10.33 5.94 -10.39
C GLN A 165 -10.56 7.29 -9.70
N ARG A 166 -9.89 7.59 -8.59
CA ARG A 166 -10.13 8.74 -7.71
C ARG A 166 -11.48 8.73 -7.00
N GLU A 167 -12.12 7.58 -6.90
CA GLU A 167 -13.31 7.37 -6.06
C GLU A 167 -12.91 7.10 -4.62
N ASN A 168 -12.26 8.10 -4.01
CA ASN A 168 -11.57 7.96 -2.73
C ASN A 168 -12.50 7.64 -1.56
N ASP A 169 -13.73 8.16 -1.57
CA ASP A 169 -14.73 7.90 -0.51
C ASP A 169 -15.17 6.45 -0.49
N ALA A 170 -15.42 5.89 -1.67
CA ALA A 170 -15.76 4.47 -1.82
C ALA A 170 -14.58 3.58 -1.43
N ALA A 171 -13.35 3.94 -1.84
CA ALA A 171 -12.14 3.24 -1.45
C ALA A 171 -11.94 3.21 0.07
N LEU A 172 -12.09 4.36 0.75
CA LEU A 172 -11.98 4.46 2.20
C LEU A 172 -13.08 3.67 2.92
N SER A 173 -14.29 3.63 2.37
CA SER A 173 -15.40 2.82 2.89
C SER A 173 -15.06 1.33 2.85
N ALA A 174 -14.50 0.84 1.75
CA ALA A 174 -14.03 -0.55 1.64
C ALA A 174 -12.93 -0.88 2.66
N ILE A 175 -11.98 0.05 2.88
CA ILE A 175 -10.91 -0.13 3.87
C ILE A 175 -11.46 -0.10 5.30
N ASN A 176 -12.46 0.72 5.60
CA ASN A 176 -13.06 0.78 6.93
C ASN A 176 -13.81 -0.52 7.28
N ARG A 177 -14.42 -1.19 6.30
CA ARG A 177 -14.99 -2.54 6.48
C ARG A 177 -13.92 -3.55 6.92
N LEU A 178 -12.73 -3.52 6.28
CA LEU A 178 -11.58 -4.36 6.70
C LEU A 178 -11.13 -4.10 8.15
N ARG A 179 -11.18 -2.85 8.60
CA ARG A 179 -10.80 -2.48 9.98
C ARG A 179 -11.78 -3.04 11.01
N GLY A 180 -13.05 -3.11 10.69
CA GLY A 180 -14.10 -3.70 11.54
C GLY A 180 -13.83 -5.19 11.84
N GLU A 181 -13.15 -5.91 10.95
CA GLU A 181 -12.77 -7.31 11.13
C GLU A 181 -11.48 -7.52 11.95
N GLY A 182 -10.90 -6.46 12.53
CA GLY A 182 -9.68 -6.53 13.36
C GLY A 182 -8.39 -6.80 12.57
N ARG A 183 -8.46 -6.95 11.28
CA ARG A 183 -7.32 -7.25 10.40
C ARG A 183 -6.58 -5.97 10.02
N ARG A 184 -5.31 -5.90 10.37
CA ARG A 184 -4.44 -4.73 10.14
C ARG A 184 -3.50 -4.98 8.98
N HIS A 185 -3.95 -4.67 7.76
CA HIS A 185 -3.16 -4.86 6.54
C HIS A 185 -2.34 -3.61 6.18
N ILE A 186 -1.02 -3.74 6.09
CA ILE A 186 -0.11 -2.63 5.70
C ILE A 186 -0.49 -2.10 4.32
N HIS A 187 -0.80 -2.99 3.37
CA HIS A 187 -1.19 -2.58 2.02
C HIS A 187 -2.48 -1.75 2.01
N ALA A 188 -3.52 -2.16 2.75
CA ALA A 188 -4.74 -1.37 2.89
C ALA A 188 -4.48 0.01 3.53
N MET A 189 -3.55 0.11 4.48
CA MET A 189 -3.14 1.41 5.04
C MET A 189 -2.44 2.31 4.02
N ARG A 190 -1.64 1.73 3.11
CA ARG A 190 -1.02 2.48 2.00
C ARG A 190 -2.07 2.99 1.02
N ILE A 191 -3.08 2.18 0.69
CA ILE A 191 -4.21 2.60 -0.15
C ILE A 191 -4.98 3.73 0.56
N ALA A 192 -5.27 3.60 1.87
CA ALA A 192 -5.94 4.64 2.64
C ALA A 192 -5.14 5.95 2.65
N LEU A 193 -3.81 5.88 2.78
CA LEU A 193 -2.94 7.05 2.69
C LEU A 193 -3.06 7.71 1.31
N SER A 194 -2.99 6.92 0.23
CA SER A 194 -3.13 7.43 -1.14
C SER A 194 -4.49 8.10 -1.35
N ALA A 195 -5.59 7.47 -0.93
CA ALA A 195 -6.94 8.01 -1.04
C ALA A 195 -7.11 9.32 -0.25
N ASN A 196 -6.57 9.39 0.98
CA ASN A 196 -6.62 10.61 1.81
C ASN A 196 -5.80 11.75 1.20
N LEU A 197 -4.60 11.47 0.66
CA LEU A 197 -3.78 12.48 -0.04
C LEU A 197 -4.48 13.01 -1.29
N GLN A 198 -5.14 12.15 -2.06
CA GLN A 198 -5.87 12.55 -3.28
C GLN A 198 -7.13 13.37 -2.97
N SER A 199 -7.79 13.12 -1.84
CA SER A 199 -9.00 13.83 -1.41
C SER A 199 -8.73 15.04 -0.51
N GLY A 200 -7.46 15.39 -0.26
CA GLY A 200 -7.13 16.53 0.60
C GLY A 200 -7.49 16.33 2.08
N ARG A 201 -7.68 15.08 2.52
CA ARG A 201 -7.96 14.74 3.93
C ARG A 201 -6.67 14.66 4.72
N TRP A 202 -6.04 15.82 4.93
CA TRP A 202 -4.67 15.92 5.44
C TRP A 202 -4.50 15.37 6.86
N ASP A 203 -5.48 15.59 7.75
CA ASP A 203 -5.44 15.07 9.12
C ASP A 203 -5.44 13.53 9.16
N ASP A 204 -6.25 12.89 8.31
CA ASP A 204 -6.31 11.43 8.21
C ASP A 204 -5.09 10.85 7.47
N ALA A 205 -4.57 11.58 6.47
CA ALA A 205 -3.32 11.26 5.82
C ALA A 205 -2.15 11.25 6.83
N LEU A 206 -2.06 12.26 7.70
CA LEU A 206 -1.03 12.34 8.74
C LEU A 206 -1.10 11.17 9.73
N LYS A 207 -2.32 10.80 10.18
CA LYS A 207 -2.53 9.61 11.02
C LYS A 207 -2.06 8.33 10.32
N ALA A 208 -2.36 8.20 9.01
CA ALA A 208 -1.94 7.04 8.22
C ALA A 208 -0.41 6.96 8.07
N VAL A 209 0.28 8.09 7.80
CA VAL A 209 1.75 8.15 7.74
C VAL A 209 2.37 7.72 9.06
N ARG A 210 1.92 8.29 10.20
CA ARG A 210 2.43 7.94 11.53
C ARG A 210 2.22 6.46 11.87
N LEU A 211 1.08 5.90 11.48
CA LEU A 211 0.78 4.50 11.71
C LEU A 211 1.67 3.57 10.87
N LEU A 212 1.93 3.92 9.62
CA LEU A 212 2.84 3.19 8.73
C LEU A 212 4.29 3.30 9.19
N GLU A 213 4.71 4.49 9.65
CA GLU A 213 6.03 4.73 10.24
C GLU A 213 6.27 3.88 11.49
N LYS A 214 5.31 3.86 12.42
CA LYS A 214 5.37 3.00 13.64
C LYS A 214 5.55 1.52 13.32
N ARG A 215 5.20 1.10 12.10
CA ARG A 215 5.32 -0.29 11.62
C ARG A 215 6.52 -0.53 10.73
N ASN A 216 7.41 0.45 10.59
CA ASN A 216 8.53 0.41 9.65
C ASN A 216 8.09 0.08 8.20
N ALA A 217 6.85 0.46 7.83
CA ALA A 217 6.27 0.20 6.52
C ALA A 217 6.51 1.33 5.51
N LEU A 218 7.15 2.44 5.93
CA LEU A 218 7.59 3.56 5.11
C LEU A 218 9.09 3.81 5.34
N HIS A 219 9.79 4.12 4.25
CA HIS A 219 11.17 4.57 4.36
C HIS A 219 11.24 5.91 5.11
N PRO A 220 12.18 6.15 6.05
CA PRO A 220 12.24 7.37 6.86
C PRO A 220 12.26 8.66 6.04
N VAL A 221 13.01 8.70 4.93
CA VAL A 221 13.08 9.85 4.03
C VAL A 221 11.71 10.15 3.41
N LEU A 222 10.99 9.11 2.95
CA LEU A 222 9.65 9.27 2.39
C LEU A 222 8.64 9.72 3.44
N SER A 223 8.70 9.15 4.65
CA SER A 223 7.83 9.56 5.77
C SER A 223 8.03 11.04 6.09
N ARG A 224 9.29 11.53 6.17
CA ARG A 224 9.61 12.93 6.40
C ARG A 224 9.03 13.81 5.29
N LYS A 225 9.30 13.50 4.02
CA LYS A 225 8.79 14.27 2.86
C LYS A 225 7.26 14.35 2.83
N LEU A 226 6.58 13.24 3.12
CA LEU A 226 5.11 13.21 3.20
C LEU A 226 4.58 14.07 4.36
N LYS A 227 5.18 13.98 5.54
CA LYS A 227 4.82 14.81 6.69
C LYS A 227 4.97 16.29 6.37
N CYS A 228 6.11 16.69 5.80
CA CYS A 228 6.36 18.06 5.36
C CYS A 228 5.25 18.58 4.46
N THR A 229 4.94 17.82 3.41
CA THR A 229 3.90 18.18 2.46
C THR A 229 2.52 18.29 3.11
N ILE A 230 2.17 17.31 3.97
CA ILE A 230 0.88 17.31 4.68
C ILE A 230 0.80 18.50 5.64
N TYR A 231 1.85 18.79 6.39
CA TYR A 231 1.89 19.93 7.30
C TYR A 231 1.79 21.26 6.56
N ARG A 232 2.47 21.42 5.43
CA ARG A 232 2.32 22.61 4.59
C ARG A 232 0.86 22.86 4.23
N GLU A 233 0.17 21.84 3.72
CA GLU A 233 -1.25 21.97 3.33
C GLU A 233 -2.15 22.26 4.54
N LEU A 234 -1.88 21.63 5.69
CA LEU A 234 -2.61 21.88 6.93
C LEU A 234 -2.40 23.30 7.47
N PHE A 235 -1.19 23.84 7.39
CA PHE A 235 -0.90 25.23 7.79
C PHE A 235 -1.53 26.24 6.82
N VAL A 236 -1.40 26.00 5.51
CA VAL A 236 -2.00 26.85 4.49
C VAL A 236 -3.53 26.90 4.63
N ALA A 237 -4.17 25.75 4.88
CA ALA A 237 -5.63 25.70 5.08
C ALA A 237 -6.11 26.49 6.30
N ARG A 238 -5.23 26.79 7.27
CA ARG A 238 -5.53 27.55 8.49
C ARG A 238 -4.87 28.94 8.52
N SER A 239 -4.22 29.36 7.45
CA SER A 239 -3.46 30.62 7.38
C SER A 239 -4.31 31.86 7.61
N THR A 240 -5.61 31.79 7.37
CA THR A 240 -6.58 32.89 7.57
C THR A 240 -7.02 33.06 9.01
N ASP A 241 -6.82 32.06 9.89
CA ASP A 241 -7.19 32.10 11.31
C ASP A 241 -5.93 31.90 12.18
N PRO A 242 -5.34 32.98 12.72
CA PRO A 242 -4.14 32.93 13.52
C PRO A 242 -4.24 32.04 14.77
N ALA A 243 -5.40 32.05 15.42
CA ALA A 243 -5.60 31.29 16.64
C ALA A 243 -5.68 29.78 16.32
N ALA A 244 -6.37 29.41 15.24
CA ALA A 244 -6.43 28.05 14.76
C ALA A 244 -5.04 27.54 14.29
N LEU A 245 -4.25 28.41 13.64
CA LEU A 245 -2.91 28.10 13.16
C LEU A 245 -1.95 27.85 14.35
N GLU A 246 -1.97 28.73 15.37
CA GLU A 246 -1.16 28.56 16.58
C GLU A 246 -1.58 27.32 17.38
N ALA A 247 -2.89 27.08 17.55
CA ALA A 247 -3.40 25.87 18.19
C ALA A 247 -2.97 24.60 17.49
N MET A 248 -3.00 24.60 16.16
CA MET A 248 -2.50 23.49 15.34
C MET A 248 -1.01 23.26 15.57
N TRP A 249 -0.18 24.30 15.52
CA TRP A 249 1.26 24.17 15.78
C TRP A 249 1.55 23.57 17.15
N ARG A 250 0.83 24.01 18.18
CA ARG A 250 0.95 23.44 19.53
C ARG A 250 0.55 21.96 19.60
N SER A 251 -0.35 21.51 18.72
CA SER A 251 -0.78 20.10 18.64
C SER A 251 0.23 19.18 17.94
N VAL A 252 1.21 19.76 17.22
CA VAL A 252 2.27 18.98 16.57
C VAL A 252 3.16 18.34 17.64
N PRO A 253 3.47 17.03 17.57
CA PRO A 253 4.38 16.36 18.50
C PRO A 253 5.75 17.03 18.53
N GLU A 254 6.35 17.10 19.71
CA GLU A 254 7.62 17.77 19.93
C GLU A 254 8.75 17.28 18.99
N ALA A 255 8.83 15.96 18.79
CA ALA A 255 9.80 15.36 17.87
C ALA A 255 9.64 15.84 16.42
N GLU A 256 8.39 16.12 15.99
CA GLU A 256 8.10 16.66 14.66
C GLU A 256 8.31 18.16 14.59
N ARG A 257 8.04 18.92 15.68
CA ARG A 257 8.31 20.36 15.77
C ARG A 257 9.81 20.69 15.72
N ARG A 258 10.66 19.78 16.21
CA ARG A 258 12.12 19.90 16.14
C ARG A 258 12.70 19.57 14.75
N SER A 259 11.88 19.10 13.80
CA SER A 259 12.34 18.83 12.44
C SER A 259 12.49 20.15 11.67
N PRO A 260 13.69 20.49 11.13
CA PRO A 260 13.89 21.72 10.37
C PRO A 260 12.93 21.86 9.19
N ASP A 261 12.66 20.76 8.49
CA ASP A 261 11.75 20.74 7.34
C ASP A 261 10.31 21.18 7.72
N ILE A 262 9.77 20.64 8.83
CA ILE A 262 8.39 20.95 9.29
C ILE A 262 8.34 22.36 9.87
N ALA A 263 9.36 22.76 10.62
CA ALA A 263 9.48 24.11 11.17
C ALA A 263 9.57 25.14 10.06
N LEU A 264 10.26 24.85 8.95
CA LEU A 264 10.36 25.72 7.78
C LEU A 264 8.98 25.97 7.14
N GLU A 265 8.19 24.93 6.92
CA GLU A 265 6.83 25.09 6.37
C GLU A 265 5.91 25.88 7.32
N ALA A 266 6.04 25.66 8.64
CA ALA A 266 5.30 26.44 9.63
C ALA A 266 5.74 27.92 9.65
N ALA A 267 7.04 28.17 9.67
CA ALA A 267 7.59 29.52 9.73
C ALA A 267 7.22 30.35 8.50
N ARG A 268 7.22 29.76 7.31
CA ARG A 268 6.76 30.42 6.07
C ARG A 268 5.33 30.91 6.17
N VAL A 269 4.41 30.07 6.70
CA VAL A 269 3.02 30.46 6.84
C VAL A 269 2.84 31.48 7.96
N PHE A 270 3.54 31.33 9.10
CA PHE A 270 3.50 32.32 10.19
C PHE A 270 3.99 33.70 9.75
N ASN A 271 5.06 33.76 8.95
CA ASN A 271 5.63 35.01 8.45
C ASN A 271 4.80 35.64 7.32
N SER A 272 4.03 34.85 6.56
CA SER A 272 3.17 35.34 5.47
C SER A 272 1.81 35.79 5.95
N SER A 273 1.38 35.40 7.18
CA SER A 273 0.11 35.85 7.75
C SER A 273 0.27 37.26 8.37
N ASP A 274 -0.68 38.16 8.05
CA ASP A 274 -0.72 39.51 8.63
C ASP A 274 -1.02 39.52 10.15
N ALA A 275 -1.05 38.40 10.77
CA ALA A 275 -1.59 38.13 12.11
C ALA A 275 -0.62 38.32 13.26
N GLY A 276 0.59 38.83 13.02
CA GLY A 276 1.57 39.08 14.11
C GLY A 276 2.13 37.80 14.75
N LEU A 277 2.16 36.67 14.05
CA LEU A 277 2.67 35.39 14.54
C LEU A 277 4.21 35.27 14.48
N GLY A 278 4.93 36.38 14.26
CA GLY A 278 6.38 36.38 14.20
C GLY A 278 7.08 35.81 15.43
N ARG A 279 6.49 36.01 16.64
CA ARG A 279 7.01 35.38 17.87
C ARG A 279 6.90 33.86 17.82
N VAL A 280 5.77 33.35 17.34
CA VAL A 280 5.55 31.88 17.20
C VAL A 280 6.49 31.31 16.14
N ALA A 281 6.73 32.05 15.06
CA ALA A 281 7.71 31.67 14.03
C ALA A 281 9.12 31.55 14.61
N LEU A 282 9.56 32.54 15.43
CA LEU A 282 10.87 32.50 16.09
C LEU A 282 11.01 31.29 17.02
N GLU A 283 10.01 31.10 17.91
CA GLU A 283 9.98 29.96 18.84
C GLU A 283 10.07 28.63 18.08
N ALA A 284 9.37 28.52 16.94
CA ALA A 284 9.41 27.32 16.11
C ALA A 284 10.79 27.08 15.46
N ILE A 285 11.40 28.15 14.93
CA ILE A 285 12.71 28.10 14.30
C ILE A 285 13.82 27.79 15.34
N GLU A 286 13.80 28.47 16.48
CA GLU A 286 14.79 28.22 17.55
C GLU A 286 14.69 26.81 18.12
N ALA A 287 13.48 26.25 18.23
CA ALA A 287 13.28 24.87 18.64
C ALA A 287 13.81 23.85 17.62
N ALA A 288 13.81 24.19 16.34
CA ALA A 288 14.32 23.32 15.27
C ALA A 288 15.85 23.46 15.09
N LEU A 289 16.43 24.66 15.33
CA LEU A 289 17.86 24.94 15.24
C LEU A 289 18.63 24.58 16.53
N GLN A 290 18.20 23.53 17.24
CA GLN A 290 18.91 23.02 18.40
C GLN A 290 20.17 22.27 17.94
N GLY A 291 21.29 22.54 18.57
CA GLY A 291 22.60 21.94 18.26
C GLY A 291 23.59 22.90 17.61
N PRO A 292 24.85 22.44 17.42
CA PRO A 292 25.87 23.29 16.89
C PRO A 292 25.59 23.62 15.40
N PRO A 293 25.87 24.87 14.97
CA PRO A 293 25.68 25.29 13.57
C PRO A 293 26.47 24.46 12.53
N SER A 294 27.49 23.73 12.96
CA SER A 294 28.28 22.83 12.09
C SER A 294 27.47 21.60 11.59
N GLU A 295 26.36 21.24 12.25
CA GLU A 295 25.54 20.08 11.92
C GLU A 295 24.25 20.45 11.17
N TRP A 296 24.04 21.73 10.88
CA TRP A 296 22.84 22.20 10.21
C TRP A 296 22.79 21.76 8.75
N ASP A 297 21.67 21.16 8.36
CA ASP A 297 21.38 20.74 6.99
C ASP A 297 20.82 21.92 6.14
N GLU A 298 20.52 21.64 4.88
CA GLU A 298 19.98 22.64 3.94
C GLU A 298 18.63 23.23 4.43
N SER A 299 17.80 22.43 5.05
CA SER A 299 16.49 22.89 5.61
C SER A 299 16.70 23.83 6.79
N ALA A 300 17.70 23.55 7.64
CA ALA A 300 18.10 24.42 8.74
C ALA A 300 18.64 25.76 8.22
N LEU A 301 19.41 25.74 7.12
CA LEU A 301 19.88 26.99 6.50
C LEU A 301 18.73 27.84 5.92
N ALA A 302 17.72 27.20 5.31
CA ALA A 302 16.55 27.89 4.83
C ALA A 302 15.74 28.55 5.96
N LEU A 303 15.76 27.98 7.19
CA LEU A 303 15.15 28.60 8.37
C LEU A 303 15.77 29.94 8.76
N LEU A 304 17.06 30.18 8.47
CA LEU A 304 17.70 31.44 8.78
C LEU A 304 17.09 32.64 8.02
N ASP A 305 16.65 32.41 6.78
CA ASP A 305 15.99 33.43 6.00
C ASP A 305 14.59 33.74 6.58
N GLU A 306 13.87 32.69 7.01
CA GLU A 306 12.58 32.89 7.69
C GLU A 306 12.76 33.51 9.09
N TYR A 307 13.85 33.20 9.79
CA TYR A 307 14.20 33.83 11.06
C TYR A 307 14.40 35.35 10.88
N ALA A 308 15.13 35.74 9.85
CA ALA A 308 15.33 37.15 9.54
C ALA A 308 14.04 37.88 9.07
N ARG A 309 13.06 37.17 8.51
CA ARG A 309 11.75 37.72 8.08
C ARG A 309 10.77 37.91 9.26
N ALA A 310 10.88 37.09 10.29
CA ALA A 310 9.95 37.09 11.41
C ALA A 310 9.88 38.48 12.08
N GLN A 311 8.68 39.02 12.18
CA GLN A 311 8.45 40.33 12.80
C GLN A 311 8.17 40.16 14.28
N VAL A 312 9.04 40.77 15.11
CA VAL A 312 8.92 40.72 16.58
C VAL A 312 9.12 42.10 17.19
N SER A 313 8.66 42.24 18.42
CA SER A 313 8.78 43.47 19.21
C SER A 313 10.22 43.79 19.64
N SER A 314 11.12 42.80 19.63
CA SER A 314 12.54 42.98 20.02
C SER A 314 13.50 42.51 18.91
N PRO A 315 13.68 43.29 17.83
CA PRO A 315 14.59 42.92 16.73
C PRO A 315 16.10 42.84 17.17
N ARG A 316 16.42 43.52 18.25
CA ARG A 316 17.81 43.52 18.78
C ARG A 316 18.17 42.16 19.38
N ALA A 317 17.30 41.58 20.19
CA ALA A 317 17.52 40.24 20.74
C ALA A 317 17.63 39.16 19.66
N GLN A 318 16.87 39.33 18.55
CA GLN A 318 16.97 38.48 17.37
C GLN A 318 18.37 38.56 16.70
N LEU A 319 18.92 39.77 16.59
CA LEU A 319 20.25 39.94 16.04
C LEU A 319 21.33 39.35 16.97
N GLU A 320 21.25 39.61 18.27
CA GLU A 320 22.19 39.05 19.28
C GLU A 320 22.20 37.50 19.23
N ARG A 321 21.06 36.89 19.02
CA ARG A 321 20.98 35.42 18.88
C ARG A 321 21.72 34.94 17.62
N VAL A 322 21.53 35.60 16.47
CA VAL A 322 22.25 35.26 15.22
C VAL A 322 23.75 35.49 15.36
N GLU A 323 24.16 36.55 16.04
CA GLU A 323 25.61 36.82 16.33
C GLU A 323 26.20 35.70 17.20
N THR A 324 25.46 35.20 18.23
CA THR A 324 25.87 34.05 19.03
C THR A 324 26.05 32.78 18.19
N TRP A 325 25.13 32.50 17.28
CA TRP A 325 25.27 31.37 16.36
C TRP A 325 26.43 31.55 15.39
N LEU A 326 26.69 32.77 14.96
CA LEU A 326 27.82 33.10 14.06
C LEU A 326 29.20 32.89 14.72
N GLU A 327 29.33 33.16 16.03
CA GLU A 327 30.50 32.86 16.82
C GLU A 327 30.78 31.36 16.92
N ALA A 328 29.71 30.55 17.07
CA ALA A 328 29.80 29.10 17.14
C ALA A 328 29.90 28.41 15.75
N ALA A 329 29.69 29.15 14.67
CA ALA A 329 29.69 28.61 13.31
C ALA A 329 31.09 28.33 12.76
N PRO A 330 31.25 27.37 11.84
CA PRO A 330 32.51 27.15 11.13
C PRO A 330 33.02 28.43 10.46
N PRO A 331 34.32 28.60 10.31
CA PRO A 331 34.91 29.83 9.75
C PRO A 331 34.57 30.06 8.28
N SER A 332 34.11 29.01 7.57
CA SER A 332 33.72 29.03 6.15
C SER A 332 32.55 28.07 5.89
N GLY A 333 31.92 28.19 4.73
CA GLY A 333 30.83 27.29 4.28
C GLY A 333 29.46 27.94 4.30
N PRO A 334 28.44 27.20 3.83
CA PRO A 334 27.09 27.74 3.62
C PRO A 334 26.42 28.19 4.91
N THR A 335 26.70 27.52 6.04
CA THR A 335 26.12 27.90 7.35
C THR A 335 26.55 29.29 7.75
N ARG A 336 27.86 29.59 7.63
CA ARG A 336 28.41 30.95 7.93
C ARG A 336 27.82 31.99 6.99
N ALA A 337 27.75 31.69 5.71
CA ALA A 337 27.13 32.61 4.72
C ALA A 337 25.67 32.90 5.04
N GLY A 338 24.87 31.87 5.36
CA GLY A 338 23.47 32.02 5.75
C GLY A 338 23.28 32.87 7.02
N LEU A 339 24.11 32.65 8.05
CA LEU A 339 24.10 33.43 9.30
C LEU A 339 24.49 34.89 9.05
N LEU A 340 25.53 35.15 8.27
CA LEU A 340 25.95 36.52 7.88
C LEU A 340 24.81 37.21 7.08
N ARG A 341 24.15 36.50 6.16
CA ARG A 341 23.03 37.03 5.42
C ARG A 341 21.85 37.36 6.37
N ALA A 342 21.47 36.46 7.27
CA ALA A 342 20.43 36.70 8.26
C ALA A 342 20.74 37.91 9.15
N ALA A 343 21.97 38.04 9.67
CA ALA A 343 22.44 39.20 10.43
C ALA A 343 22.32 40.50 9.59
N GLY A 344 22.75 40.45 8.33
CA GLY A 344 22.68 41.60 7.42
C GLY A 344 21.21 42.02 7.16
N MET A 345 20.29 41.08 6.98
CA MET A 345 18.86 41.37 6.80
C MET A 345 18.24 41.95 8.08
N LEU A 346 18.61 41.44 9.26
CA LEU A 346 18.17 41.99 10.54
C LEU A 346 18.66 43.40 10.78
N CYS A 347 19.92 43.70 10.43
CA CYS A 347 20.48 45.04 10.45
C CYS A 347 19.78 45.99 9.46
N LEU A 348 19.45 45.51 8.26
CA LEU A 348 18.70 46.28 7.26
C LEU A 348 17.34 46.72 7.82
N ARG A 349 16.60 45.81 8.47
CA ARG A 349 15.31 46.13 9.11
C ARG A 349 15.43 47.14 10.25
N GLN A 350 16.57 47.16 10.96
CA GLN A 350 16.87 48.08 12.04
C GLN A 350 17.51 49.40 11.53
N GLN A 351 17.61 49.59 10.20
CA GLN A 351 18.23 50.74 9.56
C GLN A 351 19.71 50.91 9.94
N LEU A 352 20.37 49.84 10.30
CA LEU A 352 21.80 49.81 10.61
C LEU A 352 22.60 49.56 9.32
N TRP A 353 22.54 50.54 8.38
CA TRP A 353 23.00 50.38 6.98
C TRP A 353 24.46 49.91 6.88
N GLY A 354 25.36 50.51 7.66
CA GLY A 354 26.79 50.16 7.64
C GLY A 354 27.07 48.73 8.09
N LYS A 355 26.44 48.27 9.20
CA LYS A 355 26.52 46.88 9.67
C LYS A 355 25.92 45.91 8.68
N SER A 356 24.73 46.27 8.13
CA SER A 356 24.06 45.47 7.12
C SER A 356 24.95 45.22 5.90
N LYS A 357 25.56 46.29 5.32
CA LYS A 357 26.48 46.18 4.17
C LYS A 357 27.69 45.29 4.50
N ALA A 358 28.29 45.46 5.69
CA ALA A 358 29.41 44.66 6.12
C ALA A 358 29.10 43.16 6.22
N TYR A 359 27.99 42.80 6.87
CA TYR A 359 27.54 41.38 6.97
C TYR A 359 27.19 40.77 5.61
N LEU A 360 26.47 41.49 4.76
CA LEU A 360 26.07 40.97 3.44
C LEU A 360 27.25 40.80 2.50
N LEU A 361 28.23 41.72 2.51
CA LEU A 361 29.45 41.57 1.71
C LEU A 361 30.32 40.40 2.21
N GLN A 362 30.40 40.20 3.53
CA GLN A 362 31.07 39.03 4.10
C GLN A 362 30.35 37.73 3.71
N SER A 363 29.02 37.69 3.73
CA SER A 363 28.24 36.55 3.26
C SER A 363 28.56 36.22 1.79
N LEU A 364 28.56 37.24 0.93
CA LEU A 364 28.88 37.11 -0.49
C LEU A 364 30.31 36.61 -0.75
N ALA A 365 31.26 37.02 0.09
CA ALA A 365 32.66 36.58 0.02
C ALA A 365 32.83 35.11 0.42
N VAL A 366 32.00 34.56 1.33
CA VAL A 366 32.00 33.16 1.73
C VAL A 366 31.29 32.28 0.69
N VAL A 367 30.08 32.63 0.30
CA VAL A 367 29.30 31.91 -0.74
C VAL A 367 28.51 32.94 -1.56
N ARG A 368 28.68 32.86 -2.88
CA ARG A 368 27.94 33.73 -3.81
C ARG A 368 26.56 33.14 -4.08
N GLU A 369 25.54 33.72 -3.46
CA GLU A 369 24.15 33.32 -3.59
C GLU A 369 23.25 34.44 -4.09
N ALA A 370 22.24 34.10 -4.91
CA ALA A 370 21.25 35.04 -5.40
C ALA A 370 20.49 35.75 -4.26
N SER A 371 20.21 35.04 -3.16
CA SER A 371 19.52 35.56 -1.97
C SER A 371 20.33 36.69 -1.28
N THR A 372 21.65 36.55 -1.20
CA THR A 372 22.55 37.58 -0.63
C THR A 372 22.64 38.81 -1.54
N LEU A 373 22.71 38.59 -2.87
CA LEU A 373 22.67 39.69 -3.85
C LEU A 373 21.37 40.47 -3.82
N LEU A 374 20.25 39.80 -3.67
CA LEU A 374 18.94 40.44 -3.48
C LEU A 374 18.87 41.26 -2.19
N ALA A 375 19.46 40.76 -1.10
CA ALA A 375 19.55 41.53 0.15
C ALA A 375 20.39 42.79 0.01
N LEU A 376 21.53 42.71 -0.73
CA LEU A 376 22.34 43.87 -1.06
C LEU A 376 21.63 44.89 -1.96
N ALA A 377 20.89 44.41 -2.95
CA ALA A 377 20.06 45.25 -3.80
C ALA A 377 18.99 46.04 -3.00
N ARG A 378 18.29 45.35 -2.08
CA ARG A 378 17.33 45.99 -1.17
C ARG A 378 17.97 47.01 -0.24
N LEU A 379 19.20 46.73 0.20
CA LEU A 379 19.96 47.68 1.00
C LEU A 379 20.34 48.93 0.20
N ALA A 380 20.81 48.77 -1.05
CA ALA A 380 21.15 49.85 -1.94
C ALA A 380 19.89 50.74 -2.24
N ASP A 381 18.74 50.10 -2.53
CA ASP A 381 17.48 50.80 -2.72
C ASP A 381 17.07 51.61 -1.46
N ALA A 382 17.24 51.00 -0.26
CA ALA A 382 16.93 51.67 1.01
C ALA A 382 17.80 52.87 1.32
N ILE A 383 19.06 52.91 0.80
CA ILE A 383 20.01 54.02 0.94
C ILE A 383 19.82 55.04 -0.19
N GLY A 384 19.11 54.69 -1.26
CA GLY A 384 18.90 55.55 -2.44
C GLY A 384 19.97 55.44 -3.51
N ASP A 385 20.79 54.37 -3.48
CA ASP A 385 21.77 54.08 -4.54
C ASP A 385 21.19 53.15 -5.61
N GLU A 386 20.41 53.78 -6.51
CA GLU A 386 19.72 53.05 -7.60
C GLU A 386 20.71 52.31 -8.53
N ARG A 387 21.93 52.86 -8.72
CA ARG A 387 22.92 52.22 -9.63
C ARG A 387 23.49 50.94 -9.04
N GLU A 388 23.89 50.99 -7.77
CA GLU A 388 24.40 49.81 -7.06
C GLU A 388 23.26 48.76 -6.92
N GLY A 389 22.06 49.20 -6.61
CA GLY A 389 20.85 48.35 -6.54
C GLY A 389 20.55 47.61 -7.85
N ALA A 390 20.52 48.33 -8.97
CA ALA A 390 20.31 47.72 -10.29
C ALA A 390 21.40 46.70 -10.68
N SER A 391 22.66 46.96 -10.30
CA SER A 391 23.75 46.02 -10.53
C SER A 391 23.57 44.73 -9.75
N TYR A 392 23.24 44.78 -8.45
CA TYR A 392 22.99 43.62 -7.63
C TYR A 392 21.75 42.84 -8.07
N PHE A 393 20.69 43.50 -8.51
CA PHE A 393 19.52 42.78 -9.08
C PHE A 393 19.88 42.00 -10.34
N LYS A 394 20.66 42.58 -11.24
CA LYS A 394 21.13 41.92 -12.45
C LYS A 394 22.00 40.73 -12.13
N GLU A 395 22.93 40.86 -11.17
CA GLU A 395 23.79 39.77 -10.73
C GLU A 395 22.97 38.65 -10.06
N ALA A 396 22.00 39.01 -9.22
CA ALA A 396 21.09 38.05 -8.58
C ALA A 396 20.28 37.24 -9.62
N ALA A 397 19.78 37.89 -10.67
CA ALA A 397 19.07 37.22 -11.75
C ALA A 397 19.96 36.22 -12.51
N ILE A 398 21.22 36.57 -12.76
CA ILE A 398 22.20 35.68 -13.40
C ILE A 398 22.51 34.47 -12.49
N GLU A 399 22.66 34.69 -11.21
CA GLU A 399 22.97 33.61 -10.24
C GLU A 399 21.77 32.69 -10.05
N PHE A 400 20.55 33.26 -10.00
CA PHE A 400 19.32 32.48 -9.93
C PHE A 400 19.12 31.57 -11.16
N ALA A 401 19.46 32.08 -12.36
CA ALA A 401 19.35 31.30 -13.60
C ALA A 401 20.35 30.12 -13.65
N LYS A 402 21.42 30.12 -12.86
CA LYS A 402 22.36 29.00 -12.72
C LYS A 402 21.88 27.93 -11.75
N SER A 403 20.98 28.27 -10.83
CA SER A 403 20.45 27.32 -9.86
C SER A 403 19.46 26.36 -10.56
N PRO A 404 19.57 25.05 -10.35
CA PRO A 404 18.59 24.09 -10.89
C PRO A 404 17.20 24.44 -10.33
N ILE A 405 16.21 24.49 -11.21
CA ILE A 405 14.81 24.70 -10.83
C ILE A 405 14.42 23.55 -9.90
N SER A 406 14.18 23.88 -8.65
CA SER A 406 13.64 22.91 -7.69
C SER A 406 12.18 22.64 -8.08
N ASP A 407 11.94 21.56 -8.80
CA ASP A 407 10.58 21.05 -9.04
C ASP A 407 9.96 20.66 -7.70
N SER A 408 9.07 21.49 -7.20
CA SER A 408 8.19 21.14 -6.09
C SER A 408 7.12 20.18 -6.62
N ASP A 409 7.44 18.89 -6.64
CA ASP A 409 6.51 17.84 -7.02
C ASP A 409 5.24 17.88 -6.16
N PRO A 410 4.04 17.79 -6.76
CA PRO A 410 2.81 17.71 -5.99
C PRO A 410 2.81 16.44 -5.11
N PRO A 411 2.12 16.46 -3.94
CA PRO A 411 2.13 15.36 -2.96
C PRO A 411 1.80 13.98 -3.56
N SER A 412 0.90 13.98 -4.54
CA SER A 412 0.52 12.76 -5.27
C SER A 412 1.62 12.22 -6.21
N ALA A 413 2.53 13.08 -6.68
CA ALA A 413 3.66 12.68 -7.51
C ALA A 413 4.77 12.05 -6.65
N VAL A 414 5.06 12.64 -5.48
CA VAL A 414 6.01 12.10 -4.50
C VAL A 414 5.60 10.71 -4.05
N TRP A 415 4.31 10.50 -3.78
CA TRP A 415 3.78 9.20 -3.41
C TRP A 415 3.86 8.19 -4.55
N ARG A 416 3.51 8.58 -5.79
CA ARG A 416 3.60 7.70 -6.97
C ARG A 416 5.03 7.29 -7.32
N ALA A 417 6.01 8.19 -7.17
CA ALA A 417 7.41 7.87 -7.38
C ALA A 417 7.95 6.86 -6.36
N ALA A 418 7.41 6.86 -5.14
CA ALA A 418 7.79 5.93 -4.07
C ALA A 418 7.14 4.54 -4.16
N GLN A 419 6.15 4.37 -5.04
CA GLN A 419 5.48 3.07 -5.29
C GLN A 419 6.09 2.31 -6.47
N ARG A 420 6.95 2.95 -7.30
CA ARG A 420 7.74 2.32 -8.35
C ARG A 420 9.03 1.75 -7.80
#